data_5fe7f05d7e1d2278de64154ba3d57fbc
#
_entry.id   5fe7f05d7e1d2278de64154ba3d57fbc
#
_cell.length_a   1.000
_cell.length_b   1.000
_cell.length_c   1.000
_cell.angle_alpha   90.00
_cell.angle_beta   90.00
_cell.angle_gamma   90.00
#
_symmetry.space_group_name_H-M   'P 1'
#
loop_
_entity.id
_entity.type
_entity.pdbx_description
1 polymer ?
#
loop_
_entity_poly.entity_id
_entity_poly.type
_entity_poly.pdbx_seq_one_letter_code
_entity_poly.pdbx_strand_id
1 'polypeptide(L)'
;MPGVWVIDYHRHIKGRGLTMKVDEAGRIIRALERLAHRMLERFPVVIALAAAGTLISILQAYDVFGMSAGSDDLFVVLWYRGPLRTNIATSALVAQSFISGSRLAALACITATLAVERLLRDAHENDAAEEKTHAHPRPRPILVQAATGAAVWALYAAIDLPVRADERLSTLFGLVVLAVVLISVFGLPWLLYTSDNEDVLLAFLVKGMAFSVFVAGIVHLGLSIVMSAIDSLITHVSSNAHQAVASLVWTFVLPCVFCSQVPRHTERLDVPHVYRIVVGRALFYIYLLLLAVLYLYIARIALTRTLPSGQLNWFGCLALLGTLFFWAGIRMIGSGVVRWYLRWGWALVIPILIVQLMAIYLRVSAYGLTTSRYASILCVIVGTVGLALAARARHPRELFGVCCVVALIACVTPANIIDLPYQEQAGRLRAALASGGMSQAADVTHESLGTLSTGERKRIASSWSYLSSRTGALTNSELVDQLRGDSRASGALDYLSSNTPSGSNGVLDSSLGSKNKSSSTRETYAVRHGANIGVAGYSRLYPLDARELADDLTLDFWSADGTALHVDCSELIARLREHYASRPRGEYSTHIDDVDPSEMRIVTKDGGCLALTSVSFQVSGDRPCDAYVAGYVLIP
;
A
#
# COMPACT_ATOMS: atom_id res chain seq x y z
N MET A 1 23.84 -68.73 18.36
CA MET A 1 23.21 -67.67 19.15
C MET A 1 23.27 -66.31 18.39
N PRO A 2 22.34 -65.99 17.45
CA PRO A 2 22.38 -64.73 16.71
C PRO A 2 21.32 -63.69 17.16
N GLY A 3 20.64 -63.91 18.29
CA GLY A 3 19.51 -63.08 18.67
C GLY A 3 19.76 -61.88 19.61
N VAL A 4 20.91 -61.80 20.24
CA VAL A 4 21.19 -60.80 21.30
C VAL A 4 21.77 -59.50 20.75
N TRP A 5 22.44 -59.55 19.60
CA TRP A 5 23.07 -58.35 19.01
C TRP A 5 22.11 -57.38 18.30
N VAL A 6 20.95 -57.85 17.82
CA VAL A 6 19.99 -57.01 17.07
C VAL A 6 19.18 -56.13 18.02
N ILE A 7 18.90 -56.60 19.24
CA ILE A 7 18.09 -55.82 20.23
C ILE A 7 18.92 -54.69 20.84
N ASP A 8 20.20 -54.89 21.06
CA ASP A 8 21.07 -53.85 21.61
C ASP A 8 21.41 -52.74 20.59
N TYR A 9 21.55 -53.11 19.29
CA TYR A 9 21.74 -52.12 18.22
C TYR A 9 20.51 -51.21 18.04
N HIS A 10 19.31 -51.75 18.11
CA HIS A 10 18.06 -50.94 18.04
C HIS A 10 17.84 -50.06 19.28
N ARG A 11 18.27 -50.49 20.46
CA ARG A 11 18.20 -49.69 21.68
C ARG A 11 19.17 -48.51 21.67
N HIS A 12 20.39 -48.71 21.14
CA HIS A 12 21.38 -47.66 21.01
C HIS A 12 21.03 -46.62 19.94
N ILE A 13 20.37 -47.00 18.83
CA ILE A 13 19.92 -46.06 17.80
C ILE A 13 18.71 -45.26 18.28
N LYS A 14 17.73 -45.90 18.96
CA LYS A 14 16.60 -45.17 19.56
C LYS A 14 17.02 -44.20 20.65
N GLY A 15 17.98 -44.60 21.50
CA GLY A 15 18.50 -43.70 22.55
C GLY A 15 19.28 -42.52 21.97
N ARG A 16 20.12 -42.73 20.95
CA ARG A 16 20.81 -41.61 20.28
C ARG A 16 19.88 -40.71 19.50
N GLY A 17 18.85 -41.24 18.88
CA GLY A 17 17.83 -40.42 18.18
C GLY A 17 17.01 -39.55 19.11
N LEU A 18 16.65 -40.04 20.31
CA LEU A 18 15.92 -39.25 21.30
C LEU A 18 16.82 -38.17 21.96
N THR A 19 18.07 -38.53 22.31
CA THR A 19 19.04 -37.57 22.88
C THR A 19 19.44 -36.49 21.87
N MET A 20 19.59 -36.83 20.56
CA MET A 20 19.79 -35.83 19.50
C MET A 20 18.60 -34.87 19.37
N LYS A 21 17.34 -35.34 19.43
CA LYS A 21 16.16 -34.50 19.37
C LYS A 21 16.01 -33.58 20.60
N VAL A 22 16.31 -34.08 21.78
CA VAL A 22 16.30 -33.29 23.03
C VAL A 22 17.38 -32.21 23.01
N ASP A 23 18.59 -32.53 22.51
CA ASP A 23 19.67 -31.56 22.34
C ASP A 23 19.36 -30.48 21.27
N GLU A 24 18.64 -30.84 20.23
CA GLU A 24 18.18 -29.86 19.21
C GLU A 24 17.12 -28.92 19.79
N ALA A 25 16.12 -29.44 20.51
CA ALA A 25 15.14 -28.64 21.20
C ALA A 25 15.78 -27.70 22.24
N GLY A 26 16.75 -28.20 23.01
CA GLY A 26 17.52 -27.40 23.96
C GLY A 26 18.36 -26.31 23.29
N ARG A 27 18.90 -26.55 22.08
CA ARG A 27 19.58 -25.48 21.29
C ARG A 27 18.64 -24.41 20.80
N ILE A 28 17.44 -24.79 20.35
CA ILE A 28 16.41 -23.85 19.90
C ILE A 28 15.93 -22.98 21.07
N ILE A 29 15.63 -23.59 22.22
CA ILE A 29 15.20 -22.87 23.42
C ILE A 29 16.27 -21.86 23.86
N ARG A 30 17.54 -22.27 23.95
CA ARG A 30 18.65 -21.36 24.30
C ARG A 30 18.89 -20.26 23.24
N ALA A 31 18.56 -20.51 21.97
CA ALA A 31 18.62 -19.48 20.94
C ALA A 31 17.50 -18.46 21.10
N LEU A 32 16.28 -18.91 21.37
CA LEU A 32 15.13 -18.05 21.65
C LEU A 32 15.33 -17.21 22.93
N GLU A 33 15.85 -17.83 23.98
CA GLU A 33 16.18 -17.14 25.23
C GLU A 33 17.22 -16.04 25.02
N ARG A 34 18.29 -16.30 24.25
CA ARG A 34 19.27 -15.29 23.88
C ARG A 34 18.69 -14.15 23.04
N LEU A 35 17.77 -14.46 22.11
CA LEU A 35 17.05 -13.46 21.32
C LEU A 35 16.17 -12.59 22.22
N ALA A 36 15.39 -13.20 23.09
CA ALA A 36 14.54 -12.51 24.04
C ALA A 36 15.34 -11.60 25.00
N HIS A 37 16.46 -12.09 25.51
CA HIS A 37 17.33 -11.31 26.38
C HIS A 37 17.93 -10.09 25.65
N ARG A 38 18.43 -10.25 24.42
CA ARG A 38 18.94 -9.14 23.60
C ARG A 38 17.89 -8.06 23.34
N MET A 39 16.65 -8.46 23.07
CA MET A 39 15.52 -7.53 22.86
C MET A 39 15.21 -6.74 24.12
N LEU A 40 15.01 -7.46 25.23
CA LEU A 40 14.60 -6.87 26.51
C LEU A 40 15.66 -5.95 27.11
N GLU A 41 16.94 -6.24 26.90
CA GLU A 41 18.02 -5.38 27.36
C GLU A 41 18.12 -4.06 26.58
N ARG A 42 17.90 -4.11 25.24
CA ARG A 42 18.17 -2.95 24.38
C ARG A 42 16.93 -2.14 24.08
N PHE A 43 15.78 -2.79 23.89
CA PHE A 43 14.52 -2.18 23.46
C PHE A 43 13.30 -2.51 24.34
N PRO A 44 13.39 -2.41 25.68
CA PRO A 44 12.28 -2.84 26.55
C PRO A 44 11.00 -2.04 26.34
N VAL A 45 11.09 -0.74 26.11
CA VAL A 45 9.92 0.13 25.89
C VAL A 45 9.30 -0.13 24.51
N VAL A 46 10.09 -0.44 23.48
CA VAL A 46 9.59 -0.83 22.15
C VAL A 46 8.71 -2.07 22.24
N ILE A 47 9.17 -3.07 23.02
CA ILE A 47 8.42 -4.32 23.23
C ILE A 47 7.12 -4.06 24.01
N ALA A 48 7.17 -3.23 25.03
CA ALA A 48 6.00 -2.84 25.80
C ALA A 48 4.94 -2.11 24.93
N LEU A 49 5.38 -1.18 24.09
CA LEU A 49 4.51 -0.46 23.14
C LEU A 49 3.92 -1.40 22.07
N ALA A 50 4.73 -2.30 21.52
CA ALA A 50 4.26 -3.30 20.58
C ALA A 50 3.23 -4.24 21.22
N ALA A 51 3.47 -4.71 22.44
CA ALA A 51 2.53 -5.55 23.19
C ALA A 51 1.21 -4.82 23.50
N ALA A 52 1.28 -3.57 23.99
CA ALA A 52 0.10 -2.77 24.28
C ALA A 52 -0.73 -2.48 23.01
N GLY A 53 -0.08 -2.05 21.92
CA GLY A 53 -0.75 -1.83 20.63
C GLY A 53 -1.38 -3.09 20.07
N THR A 54 -0.73 -4.24 20.21
CA THR A 54 -1.26 -5.54 19.80
C THR A 54 -2.45 -5.97 20.65
N LEU A 55 -2.39 -5.79 21.96
CA LEU A 55 -3.49 -6.12 22.85
C LEU A 55 -4.75 -5.33 22.49
N ILE A 56 -4.63 -4.02 22.27
CA ILE A 56 -5.76 -3.18 21.86
C ILE A 56 -6.26 -3.57 20.47
N SER A 57 -5.36 -3.91 19.55
CA SER A 57 -5.73 -4.39 18.21
C SER A 57 -6.53 -5.71 18.27
N ILE A 58 -6.18 -6.60 19.19
CA ILE A 58 -6.94 -7.84 19.45
C ILE A 58 -8.31 -7.52 20.04
N LEU A 59 -8.39 -6.64 21.05
CA LEU A 59 -9.65 -6.22 21.65
C LEU A 59 -10.57 -5.56 20.63
N GLN A 60 -10.01 -4.77 19.71
CA GLN A 60 -10.74 -4.16 18.60
C GLN A 60 -11.28 -5.22 17.63
N ALA A 61 -10.53 -6.27 17.33
CA ALA A 61 -10.97 -7.37 16.48
C ALA A 61 -12.21 -8.09 17.07
N TYR A 62 -12.36 -8.11 18.38
CA TYR A 62 -13.54 -8.67 19.07
C TYR A 62 -14.65 -7.63 19.35
N ASP A 63 -14.58 -6.49 18.68
CA ASP A 63 -15.58 -5.41 18.76
C ASP A 63 -15.84 -4.86 20.20
N VAL A 64 -14.84 -4.97 21.07
CA VAL A 64 -14.94 -4.46 22.45
C VAL A 64 -15.19 -2.95 22.47
N PHE A 65 -14.84 -2.24 21.42
CA PHE A 65 -14.96 -0.78 21.28
C PHE A 65 -16.14 -0.33 20.39
N GLY A 66 -17.02 -1.24 19.93
CA GLY A 66 -18.21 -0.92 19.16
C GLY A 66 -17.95 -0.56 17.70
N MET A 67 -16.96 -1.20 17.09
CA MET A 67 -16.74 -1.18 15.64
C MET A 67 -17.00 -2.55 15.06
N SER A 68 -18.03 -2.71 14.26
CA SER A 68 -18.06 -3.81 13.30
C SER A 68 -16.93 -3.54 12.30
N ALA A 69 -15.88 -4.32 12.40
CA ALA A 69 -14.76 -4.26 11.48
C ALA A 69 -15.25 -4.72 10.09
N GLY A 70 -15.61 -3.76 9.24
CA GLY A 70 -15.50 -4.00 7.81
C GLY A 70 -14.04 -4.36 7.56
N SER A 71 -13.83 -5.45 6.86
CA SER A 71 -12.55 -6.05 6.49
C SER A 71 -11.68 -5.06 5.70
N ASP A 72 -11.12 -4.09 6.37
CA ASP A 72 -10.21 -3.16 5.71
C ASP A 72 -8.79 -3.68 5.90
N ASP A 73 -8.21 -4.08 4.78
CA ASP A 73 -6.87 -4.60 4.63
C ASP A 73 -5.86 -3.82 5.48
N LEU A 74 -5.01 -4.56 6.19
CA LEU A 74 -3.90 -4.04 7.01
C LEU A 74 -3.03 -3.01 6.26
N PHE A 75 -3.02 -3.07 4.93
CA PHE A 75 -2.31 -2.16 4.03
C PHE A 75 -3.03 -0.81 3.87
N VAL A 76 -4.36 -0.78 3.91
CA VAL A 76 -5.19 0.43 3.78
C VAL A 76 -5.10 1.29 5.03
N VAL A 77 -4.99 0.69 6.21
CA VAL A 77 -4.88 1.40 7.50
C VAL A 77 -3.61 2.25 7.62
N LEU A 78 -2.55 1.93 6.89
CA LEU A 78 -1.32 2.74 6.85
C LEU A 78 -1.39 3.90 5.83
N TRP A 79 -2.25 3.83 4.80
CA TRP A 79 -2.21 4.74 3.65
C TRP A 79 -3.51 5.46 3.33
N TYR A 80 -4.67 5.01 3.82
CA TYR A 80 -5.96 5.60 3.49
C TYR A 80 -6.77 5.91 4.74
N ARG A 81 -6.71 7.17 5.15
CA ARG A 81 -7.67 7.76 6.07
C ARG A 81 -8.78 8.38 5.25
N GLY A 82 -9.77 7.58 4.91
CA GLY A 82 -10.99 8.10 4.31
C GLY A 82 -11.77 8.99 5.29
N PRO A 83 -12.68 9.84 4.79
CA PRO A 83 -13.52 10.68 5.63
C PRO A 83 -14.29 9.79 6.63
N LEU A 84 -14.36 10.24 7.88
CA LEU A 84 -15.09 9.57 8.94
C LEU A 84 -16.52 9.27 8.51
N ARG A 85 -16.87 7.99 8.43
CA ARG A 85 -18.27 7.60 8.46
C ARG A 85 -18.86 8.10 9.77
N THR A 86 -19.91 8.87 9.72
CA THR A 86 -20.51 9.66 10.82
C THR A 86 -21.03 8.87 12.02
N ASN A 87 -20.84 7.55 12.08
CA ASN A 87 -21.37 6.65 13.10
C ASN A 87 -20.32 5.76 13.80
N ILE A 88 -19.04 6.16 13.81
CA ILE A 88 -18.02 5.38 14.52
C ILE A 88 -18.04 5.80 16.01
N ALA A 89 -18.15 4.85 16.93
CA ALA A 89 -18.07 5.10 18.35
C ALA A 89 -16.75 5.78 18.75
N THR A 90 -16.81 6.80 19.59
CA THR A 90 -15.61 7.55 20.05
C THR A 90 -14.56 6.62 20.66
N SER A 91 -14.99 5.56 21.37
CA SER A 91 -14.13 4.53 21.93
C SER A 91 -13.26 3.81 20.88
N ALA A 92 -13.83 3.52 19.73
CA ALA A 92 -13.12 2.87 18.63
C ALA A 92 -12.10 3.80 17.97
N LEU A 93 -12.41 5.09 17.83
CA LEU A 93 -11.47 6.10 17.34
C LEU A 93 -10.27 6.25 18.28
N VAL A 94 -10.52 6.27 19.60
CA VAL A 94 -9.47 6.31 20.62
C VAL A 94 -8.59 5.06 20.55
N ALA A 95 -9.18 3.87 20.43
CA ALA A 95 -8.44 2.61 20.30
C ALA A 95 -7.55 2.61 19.05
N GLN A 96 -8.06 3.05 17.90
CA GLN A 96 -7.29 3.12 16.67
C GLN A 96 -6.15 4.14 16.75
N SER A 97 -6.39 5.32 17.37
CA SER A 97 -5.36 6.30 17.64
C SER A 97 -4.26 5.75 18.55
N PHE A 98 -4.63 4.97 19.59
CA PHE A 98 -3.68 4.29 20.46
C PHE A 98 -2.80 3.30 19.70
N ILE A 99 -3.40 2.43 18.86
CA ILE A 99 -2.67 1.42 18.07
C ILE A 99 -1.66 2.11 17.13
N SER A 100 -2.10 3.11 16.39
CA SER A 100 -1.25 3.82 15.44
C SER A 100 -0.15 4.61 16.15
N GLY A 101 -0.49 5.30 17.25
CA GLY A 101 0.46 6.03 18.07
C GLY A 101 1.50 5.11 18.73
N SER A 102 1.13 3.93 19.20
CA SER A 102 2.06 2.97 19.80
C SER A 102 3.08 2.43 18.78
N ARG A 103 2.66 2.20 17.53
CA ARG A 103 3.55 1.77 16.44
C ARG A 103 4.56 2.86 16.08
N LEU A 104 4.09 4.10 15.94
CA LEU A 104 4.96 5.24 15.65
C LEU A 104 5.94 5.51 16.79
N ALA A 105 5.46 5.46 18.05
CA ALA A 105 6.28 5.60 19.23
C ALA A 105 7.35 4.50 19.34
N ALA A 106 7.01 3.24 19.04
CA ALA A 106 7.97 2.15 19.02
C ALA A 106 9.09 2.39 17.99
N LEU A 107 8.75 2.83 16.77
CA LEU A 107 9.71 3.17 15.74
C LEU A 107 10.60 4.35 16.16
N ALA A 108 10.03 5.40 16.74
CA ALA A 108 10.76 6.54 17.27
C ALA A 108 11.71 6.16 18.42
N CYS A 109 11.31 5.22 19.30
CA CYS A 109 12.18 4.69 20.35
C CYS A 109 13.41 3.98 19.78
N ILE A 110 13.26 3.19 18.71
CA ILE A 110 14.39 2.50 18.05
C ILE A 110 15.37 3.56 17.52
N THR A 111 14.88 4.52 16.75
CA THR A 111 15.73 5.57 16.14
C THR A 111 16.40 6.45 17.20
N ALA A 112 15.69 6.85 18.24
CA ALA A 112 16.25 7.65 19.34
C ALA A 112 17.34 6.87 20.11
N THR A 113 17.13 5.59 20.39
CA THR A 113 18.14 4.74 21.04
C THR A 113 19.42 4.67 20.22
N LEU A 114 19.29 4.41 18.91
CA LEU A 114 20.44 4.33 18.01
C LEU A 114 21.14 5.68 17.85
N ALA A 115 20.40 6.78 17.82
CA ALA A 115 20.97 8.13 17.77
C ALA A 115 21.78 8.44 19.03
N VAL A 116 21.27 8.11 20.22
CA VAL A 116 21.98 8.30 21.48
C VAL A 116 23.22 7.39 21.57
N GLU A 117 23.09 6.11 21.19
CA GLU A 117 24.25 5.20 21.14
C GLU A 117 25.37 5.74 20.24
N ARG A 118 25.01 6.33 19.10
CA ARG A 118 25.95 6.96 18.18
C ARG A 118 26.62 8.19 18.77
N LEU A 119 25.82 9.13 19.33
CA LEU A 119 26.35 10.36 19.93
C LEU A 119 27.32 10.06 21.07
N LEU A 120 26.99 9.05 21.91
CA LEU A 120 27.88 8.63 23.01
C LEU A 120 29.18 8.02 22.50
N ARG A 121 29.16 7.30 21.39
CA ARG A 121 30.36 6.77 20.76
C ARG A 121 31.23 7.89 20.19
N ASP A 122 30.62 8.78 19.39
CA ASP A 122 31.33 9.89 18.75
C ASP A 122 31.98 10.82 19.83
N ALA A 123 31.30 11.03 20.98
CA ALA A 123 31.83 11.74 22.12
C ALA A 123 33.05 11.00 22.76
N HIS A 124 32.94 9.68 22.93
CA HIS A 124 34.02 8.88 23.53
C HIS A 124 35.25 8.79 22.62
N GLU A 125 35.06 8.70 21.29
CA GLU A 125 36.17 8.75 20.33
C GLU A 125 36.88 10.13 20.37
N ASN A 126 36.13 11.24 20.52
CA ASN A 126 36.70 12.59 20.67
C ASN A 126 37.42 12.79 22.01
N ASP A 127 36.85 12.32 23.14
CA ASP A 127 37.46 12.40 24.45
C ASP A 127 38.77 11.60 24.52
N ALA A 128 38.80 10.43 23.87
CA ALA A 128 40.00 9.60 23.75
C ALA A 128 41.09 10.27 22.89
N ALA A 129 40.69 11.04 21.86
CA ALA A 129 41.64 11.81 21.04
C ALA A 129 42.21 13.05 21.76
N GLU A 130 41.47 13.63 22.74
CA GLU A 130 41.87 14.79 23.50
C GLU A 130 42.49 14.46 24.89
N GLU A 131 42.69 13.16 25.24
CA GLU A 131 43.18 12.74 26.59
C GLU A 131 42.38 13.25 27.79
N LYS A 132 41.12 13.69 27.58
CA LYS A 132 40.28 14.25 28.65
C LYS A 132 39.47 13.13 29.33
N THR A 133 39.75 12.96 30.63
CA THR A 133 39.05 11.99 31.52
C THR A 133 37.72 12.60 32.07
N HIS A 134 36.86 13.14 31.25
CA HIS A 134 35.55 13.56 31.72
C HIS A 134 34.55 12.42 31.57
N ALA A 135 34.19 11.78 32.67
CA ALA A 135 33.11 10.79 32.72
C ALA A 135 31.76 11.50 32.50
N HIS A 136 31.32 11.62 31.25
CA HIS A 136 29.97 12.08 30.99
C HIS A 136 28.96 11.07 31.57
N PRO A 137 27.91 11.55 32.29
CA PRO A 137 26.88 10.66 32.81
C PRO A 137 26.17 9.98 31.64
N ARG A 138 26.29 8.65 31.54
CA ARG A 138 25.64 7.86 30.51
C ARG A 138 24.12 7.89 30.71
N PRO A 139 23.32 8.48 29.79
CA PRO A 139 21.86 8.39 29.90
C PRO A 139 21.45 6.92 29.92
N ARG A 140 20.60 6.56 30.86
CA ARG A 140 20.04 5.19 30.91
C ARG A 140 19.17 4.98 29.67
N PRO A 141 19.47 4.03 28.78
CA PRO A 141 18.78 3.89 27.49
C PRO A 141 17.26 3.70 27.65
N ILE A 142 16.84 3.07 28.75
CA ILE A 142 15.42 2.88 29.08
C ILE A 142 14.69 4.23 29.34
N LEU A 143 15.36 5.21 29.96
CA LEU A 143 14.75 6.52 30.21
C LEU A 143 14.57 7.31 28.91
N VAL A 144 15.54 7.21 28.00
CA VAL A 144 15.44 7.84 26.66
C VAL A 144 14.28 7.21 25.89
N GLN A 145 14.17 5.90 25.89
CA GLN A 145 13.06 5.20 25.23
C GLN A 145 11.72 5.58 25.86
N ALA A 146 11.60 5.56 27.17
CA ALA A 146 10.36 5.89 27.88
C ALA A 146 9.93 7.35 27.59
N ALA A 147 10.87 8.30 27.66
CA ALA A 147 10.59 9.70 27.37
C ALA A 147 10.18 9.92 25.91
N THR A 148 10.92 9.34 24.96
CA THR A 148 10.61 9.43 23.52
C THR A 148 9.29 8.74 23.20
N GLY A 149 9.08 7.54 23.72
CA GLY A 149 7.85 6.75 23.48
C GLY A 149 6.61 7.46 24.02
N ALA A 150 6.68 7.94 25.26
CA ALA A 150 5.59 8.68 25.88
C ALA A 150 5.29 10.00 25.14
N ALA A 151 6.34 10.75 24.78
CA ALA A 151 6.19 12.02 24.07
C ALA A 151 5.57 11.83 22.68
N VAL A 152 6.07 10.89 21.88
CA VAL A 152 5.56 10.63 20.53
C VAL A 152 4.14 10.06 20.59
N TRP A 153 3.87 9.15 21.52
CA TRP A 153 2.53 8.60 21.69
C TRP A 153 1.51 9.65 22.12
N ALA A 154 1.85 10.46 23.14
CA ALA A 154 0.98 11.53 23.63
C ALA A 154 0.72 12.60 22.57
N LEU A 155 1.77 13.01 21.83
CA LEU A 155 1.65 13.97 20.75
C LEU A 155 0.77 13.40 19.62
N TYR A 156 0.96 12.13 19.26
CA TYR A 156 0.13 11.46 18.27
C TYR A 156 -1.35 11.47 18.71
N ALA A 157 -1.66 11.03 19.92
CA ALA A 157 -3.02 10.97 20.44
C ALA A 157 -3.67 12.36 20.55
N ALA A 158 -2.90 13.37 20.97
CA ALA A 158 -3.39 14.74 21.08
C ALA A 158 -3.73 15.38 19.74
N ILE A 159 -3.04 15.01 18.67
CA ILE A 159 -3.25 15.58 17.34
C ILE A 159 -4.24 14.73 16.52
N ASP A 160 -4.17 13.40 16.59
CA ASP A 160 -4.93 12.50 15.70
C ASP A 160 -6.46 12.67 15.86
N LEU A 161 -6.96 12.75 17.08
CA LEU A 161 -8.41 12.84 17.33
C LEU A 161 -9.05 14.14 16.81
N PRO A 162 -8.52 15.35 17.13
CA PRO A 162 -9.12 16.59 16.63
C PRO A 162 -8.94 16.75 15.12
N VAL A 163 -7.85 16.26 14.54
CA VAL A 163 -7.53 16.40 13.12
C VAL A 163 -8.45 15.55 12.24
N ARG A 164 -9.01 14.46 12.76
CA ARG A 164 -9.94 13.59 12.01
C ARG A 164 -11.24 14.28 11.59
N ALA A 165 -11.62 15.37 12.26
CA ALA A 165 -12.79 16.14 11.90
C ALA A 165 -12.63 16.94 10.60
N ASP A 166 -11.38 17.24 10.21
CA ASP A 166 -11.06 17.98 8.99
C ASP A 166 -10.22 17.10 8.04
N GLU A 167 -10.73 16.86 6.84
CA GLU A 167 -10.09 16.02 5.83
C GLU A 167 -8.69 16.50 5.45
N ARG A 168 -8.49 17.82 5.36
CA ARG A 168 -7.20 18.42 5.00
C ARG A 168 -6.17 18.23 6.10
N LEU A 169 -6.57 18.54 7.34
CA LEU A 169 -5.70 18.35 8.51
C LEU A 169 -5.36 16.88 8.70
N SER A 170 -6.33 15.97 8.47
CA SER A 170 -6.11 14.53 8.50
C SER A 170 -5.11 14.08 7.44
N THR A 171 -5.20 14.60 6.22
CA THR A 171 -4.28 14.32 5.13
C THR A 171 -2.88 14.84 5.44
N LEU A 172 -2.76 16.09 5.91
CA LEU A 172 -1.48 16.67 6.32
C LEU A 172 -0.82 15.88 7.45
N PHE A 173 -1.60 15.53 8.47
CA PHE A 173 -1.12 14.70 9.57
C PHE A 173 -0.64 13.32 9.09
N GLY A 174 -1.38 12.69 8.17
CA GLY A 174 -0.96 11.46 7.50
C GLY A 174 0.38 11.58 6.77
N LEU A 175 0.60 12.69 6.07
CA LEU A 175 1.87 12.98 5.40
C LEU A 175 3.02 13.18 6.39
N VAL A 176 2.78 13.88 7.51
CA VAL A 176 3.78 14.05 8.57
C VAL A 176 4.16 12.70 9.19
N VAL A 177 3.16 11.86 9.48
CA VAL A 177 3.39 10.49 9.99
C VAL A 177 4.20 9.67 8.98
N LEU A 178 3.87 9.75 7.70
CA LEU A 178 4.62 9.08 6.63
C LEU A 178 6.06 9.58 6.57
N ALA A 179 6.29 10.89 6.70
CA ALA A 179 7.64 11.46 6.76
C ALA A 179 8.44 10.87 7.93
N VAL A 180 7.85 10.81 9.12
CA VAL A 180 8.50 10.24 10.31
C VAL A 180 8.86 8.77 10.09
N VAL A 181 7.96 7.99 9.50
CA VAL A 181 8.21 6.57 9.18
C VAL A 181 9.36 6.44 8.17
N LEU A 182 9.33 7.16 7.06
CA LEU A 182 10.36 7.09 6.02
C LEU A 182 11.72 7.56 6.55
N ILE A 183 11.76 8.68 7.29
CA ILE A 183 13.00 9.18 7.89
C ILE A 183 13.54 8.18 8.93
N SER A 184 12.68 7.51 9.69
CA SER A 184 13.11 6.47 10.61
C SER A 184 13.68 5.25 9.88
N VAL A 185 13.01 4.79 8.82
CA VAL A 185 13.47 3.63 8.04
C VAL A 185 14.80 3.88 7.32
N PHE A 186 14.95 5.04 6.68
CA PHE A 186 16.20 5.40 6.01
C PHE A 186 17.26 5.90 6.99
N GLY A 187 16.87 6.52 8.09
CA GLY A 187 17.76 6.97 9.15
C GLY A 187 18.40 5.83 9.94
N LEU A 188 17.69 4.70 10.09
CA LEU A 188 18.20 3.52 10.80
C LEU A 188 19.54 3.01 10.20
N PRO A 189 19.68 2.69 8.91
CA PRO A 189 20.97 2.34 8.34
C PRO A 189 21.97 3.50 8.43
N TRP A 190 21.54 4.75 8.23
CA TRP A 190 22.42 5.90 8.34
C TRP A 190 23.03 6.04 9.74
N LEU A 191 22.27 5.77 10.81
CA LEU A 191 22.74 5.79 12.20
C LEU A 191 23.70 4.64 12.51
N LEU A 192 23.47 3.47 11.93
CA LEU A 192 24.26 2.26 12.16
C LEU A 192 25.56 2.20 11.33
N TYR A 193 25.70 3.01 10.28
CA TYR A 193 26.87 3.05 9.42
C TYR A 193 28.13 3.50 10.17
N THR A 194 29.20 2.70 10.04
CA THR A 194 30.56 3.00 10.50
C THR A 194 31.56 2.65 9.40
N SER A 195 32.79 3.17 9.49
CA SER A 195 33.86 2.82 8.55
C SER A 195 34.12 1.31 8.48
N ASP A 196 33.94 0.60 9.59
CA ASP A 196 34.28 -0.82 9.70
C ASP A 196 33.18 -1.75 9.17
N ASN A 197 31.93 -1.27 9.07
CA ASN A 197 30.78 -2.10 8.67
C ASN A 197 30.17 -1.71 7.32
N GLU A 198 30.76 -0.76 6.61
CA GLU A 198 30.19 -0.13 5.42
C GLU A 198 29.74 -1.12 4.34
N ASP A 199 30.54 -2.13 4.09
CA ASP A 199 30.28 -3.11 3.00
C ASP A 199 29.27 -4.20 3.39
N VAL A 200 29.01 -4.39 4.67
CA VAL A 200 28.22 -5.53 5.18
C VAL A 200 26.90 -5.12 5.84
N LEU A 201 26.77 -3.85 6.28
CA LEU A 201 25.63 -3.42 7.09
C LEU A 201 24.28 -3.62 6.38
N LEU A 202 24.17 -3.19 5.12
CA LEU A 202 22.90 -3.33 4.38
C LEU A 202 22.53 -4.80 4.21
N ALA A 203 23.52 -5.64 3.90
CA ALA A 203 23.31 -7.08 3.80
C ALA A 203 22.83 -7.68 5.12
N PHE A 204 23.38 -7.22 6.23
CA PHE A 204 23.00 -7.67 7.56
C PHE A 204 21.56 -7.23 7.92
N LEU A 205 21.17 -5.99 7.63
CA LEU A 205 19.82 -5.49 7.87
C LEU A 205 18.78 -6.21 7.00
N VAL A 206 19.09 -6.42 5.71
CA VAL A 206 18.22 -7.17 4.79
C VAL A 206 18.04 -8.61 5.27
N LYS A 207 19.14 -9.27 5.71
CA LYS A 207 19.08 -10.61 6.33
C LYS A 207 18.18 -10.59 7.57
N GLY A 208 18.37 -9.61 8.45
CA GLY A 208 17.59 -9.49 9.70
C GLY A 208 16.09 -9.33 9.41
N MET A 209 15.75 -8.48 8.44
CA MET A 209 14.35 -8.29 8.02
C MET A 209 13.77 -9.55 7.38
N ALA A 210 14.48 -10.17 6.46
CA ALA A 210 14.04 -11.41 5.81
C ALA A 210 13.84 -12.55 6.84
N PHE A 211 14.74 -12.68 7.81
CA PHE A 211 14.62 -13.65 8.89
C PHE A 211 13.40 -13.35 9.77
N SER A 212 13.14 -12.09 10.09
CA SER A 212 11.99 -11.69 10.91
C SER A 212 10.65 -11.98 10.20
N VAL A 213 10.58 -11.67 8.91
CA VAL A 213 9.40 -11.99 8.08
C VAL A 213 9.20 -13.51 7.96
N PHE A 214 10.28 -14.27 7.79
CA PHE A 214 10.22 -15.73 7.70
C PHE A 214 9.71 -16.35 9.00
N VAL A 215 10.23 -15.92 10.15
CA VAL A 215 9.78 -16.39 11.47
C VAL A 215 8.33 -16.03 11.71
N ALA A 216 7.94 -14.77 11.46
CA ALA A 216 6.56 -14.31 11.58
C ALA A 216 5.63 -15.12 10.65
N GLY A 217 6.03 -15.37 9.41
CA GLY A 217 5.28 -16.17 8.45
C GLY A 217 5.06 -17.61 8.90
N ILE A 218 6.09 -18.27 9.45
CA ILE A 218 5.95 -19.64 10.00
C ILE A 218 4.98 -19.65 11.19
N VAL A 219 5.12 -18.70 12.13
CA VAL A 219 4.22 -18.60 13.29
C VAL A 219 2.80 -18.34 12.84
N HIS A 220 2.60 -17.42 11.89
CA HIS A 220 1.27 -17.13 11.35
C HIS A 220 0.65 -18.36 10.67
N LEU A 221 1.40 -19.03 9.80
CA LEU A 221 0.95 -20.24 9.12
C LEU A 221 0.60 -21.35 10.12
N GLY A 222 1.47 -21.59 11.11
CA GLY A 222 1.23 -22.60 12.14
C GLY A 222 -0.03 -22.33 12.95
N LEU A 223 -0.23 -21.08 13.41
CA LEU A 223 -1.43 -20.69 14.14
C LEU A 223 -2.68 -20.76 13.23
N SER A 224 -2.58 -20.36 11.97
CA SER A 224 -3.71 -20.46 11.02
C SER A 224 -4.11 -21.92 10.75
N ILE A 225 -3.16 -22.85 10.66
CA ILE A 225 -3.47 -24.29 10.54
C ILE A 225 -4.18 -24.80 11.78
N VAL A 226 -3.71 -24.41 12.99
CA VAL A 226 -4.38 -24.79 14.24
C VAL A 226 -5.80 -24.23 14.32
N MET A 227 -5.99 -22.96 13.94
CA MET A 227 -7.31 -22.32 13.88
C MET A 227 -8.24 -23.02 12.90
N SER A 228 -7.75 -23.35 11.71
CA SER A 228 -8.50 -24.09 10.68
C SER A 228 -8.85 -25.52 11.16
N ALA A 229 -7.96 -26.17 11.90
CA ALA A 229 -8.27 -27.48 12.50
C ALA A 229 -9.35 -27.38 13.60
N ILE A 230 -9.32 -26.34 14.44
CA ILE A 230 -10.37 -26.09 15.43
C ILE A 230 -11.69 -25.81 14.73
N ASP A 231 -11.70 -24.97 13.69
CA ASP A 231 -12.88 -24.62 12.90
C ASP A 231 -13.54 -25.86 12.27
N SER A 232 -12.73 -26.77 11.73
CA SER A 232 -13.22 -27.95 11.03
C SER A 232 -13.61 -29.12 11.95
N LEU A 233 -12.97 -29.24 13.13
CA LEU A 233 -13.09 -30.45 13.98
C LEU A 233 -13.83 -30.21 15.29
N ILE A 234 -13.88 -28.97 15.82
CA ILE A 234 -14.37 -28.71 17.17
C ILE A 234 -15.52 -27.71 17.18
N THR A 235 -15.25 -26.49 16.69
CA THR A 235 -16.23 -25.38 16.72
C THR A 235 -15.87 -24.32 15.71
N HIS A 236 -16.87 -23.61 15.21
CA HIS A 236 -16.67 -22.50 14.27
C HIS A 236 -15.78 -21.42 14.85
N VAL A 237 -14.71 -21.09 14.14
CA VAL A 237 -13.75 -20.04 14.50
C VAL A 237 -14.12 -18.75 13.79
N SER A 238 -14.42 -17.71 14.56
CA SER A 238 -14.81 -16.41 14.01
C SER A 238 -13.66 -15.75 13.20
N SER A 239 -14.01 -14.93 12.23
CA SER A 239 -13.05 -14.09 11.48
C SER A 239 -12.23 -13.19 12.40
N ASN A 240 -12.81 -12.76 13.53
CA ASN A 240 -12.16 -11.95 14.55
C ASN A 240 -10.95 -12.66 15.17
N ALA A 241 -11.03 -13.98 15.37
CA ALA A 241 -9.91 -14.76 15.87
C ALA A 241 -8.74 -14.83 14.87
N HIS A 242 -9.02 -14.94 13.57
CA HIS A 242 -7.99 -14.87 12.53
C HIS A 242 -7.32 -13.50 12.49
N GLN A 243 -8.09 -12.42 12.63
CA GLN A 243 -7.56 -11.05 12.71
C GLN A 243 -6.71 -10.83 13.97
N ALA A 244 -7.12 -11.40 15.11
CA ALA A 244 -6.36 -11.36 16.37
C ALA A 244 -5.00 -12.06 16.21
N VAL A 245 -4.97 -13.24 15.58
CA VAL A 245 -3.72 -13.97 15.27
C VAL A 245 -2.83 -13.16 14.32
N ALA A 246 -3.40 -12.59 13.27
CA ALA A 246 -2.65 -11.73 12.36
C ALA A 246 -2.06 -10.52 13.11
N SER A 247 -2.84 -9.84 13.94
CA SER A 247 -2.36 -8.74 14.78
C SER A 247 -1.23 -9.15 15.70
N LEU A 248 -1.35 -10.30 16.39
CA LEU A 248 -0.29 -10.82 17.26
C LEU A 248 1.02 -11.04 16.49
N VAL A 249 0.95 -11.67 15.33
CA VAL A 249 2.15 -12.04 14.58
C VAL A 249 2.80 -10.83 13.91
N TRP A 250 2.03 -10.03 13.19
CA TRP A 250 2.59 -8.95 12.37
C TRP A 250 2.89 -7.67 13.16
N THR A 251 2.21 -7.41 14.28
CA THR A 251 2.45 -6.20 15.09
C THR A 251 3.28 -6.43 16.35
N PHE A 252 3.43 -7.67 16.80
CA PHE A 252 4.27 -8.00 17.96
C PHE A 252 5.45 -8.90 17.60
N VAL A 253 5.21 -10.11 17.04
CA VAL A 253 6.30 -11.07 16.80
C VAL A 253 7.32 -10.52 15.81
N LEU A 254 6.88 -10.00 14.66
CA LEU A 254 7.79 -9.47 13.62
C LEU A 254 8.68 -8.33 14.14
N PRO A 255 8.16 -7.24 14.75
CA PRO A 255 9.01 -6.18 15.31
C PRO A 255 9.96 -6.69 16.39
N CYS A 256 9.52 -7.59 17.26
CA CYS A 256 10.35 -8.18 18.29
C CYS A 256 11.54 -8.94 17.71
N VAL A 257 11.28 -9.82 16.73
CA VAL A 257 12.36 -10.57 16.06
C VAL A 257 13.28 -9.61 15.31
N PHE A 258 12.75 -8.58 14.65
CA PHE A 258 13.58 -7.59 13.95
C PHE A 258 14.48 -6.82 14.92
N CYS A 259 13.95 -6.33 16.04
CA CYS A 259 14.74 -5.64 17.08
C CYS A 259 15.91 -6.51 17.59
N SER A 260 15.73 -7.83 17.69
CA SER A 260 16.80 -8.75 18.08
C SER A 260 17.93 -8.87 17.05
N GLN A 261 17.64 -8.53 15.78
CA GLN A 261 18.60 -8.59 14.68
C GLN A 261 19.33 -7.25 14.45
N VAL A 262 18.92 -6.17 15.10
CA VAL A 262 19.59 -4.86 14.96
C VAL A 262 20.99 -4.94 15.58
N PRO A 263 22.09 -4.75 14.79
CA PRO A 263 23.45 -4.96 15.28
C PRO A 263 23.85 -3.92 16.33
N ARG A 264 24.71 -4.32 17.27
CA ARG A 264 25.41 -3.39 18.16
C ARG A 264 26.66 -2.85 17.43
N HIS A 265 27.03 -1.62 17.70
CA HIS A 265 28.20 -0.98 17.06
C HIS A 265 29.52 -1.73 17.31
N THR A 266 29.62 -2.50 18.40
CA THR A 266 30.80 -3.31 18.75
C THR A 266 30.79 -4.72 18.16
N GLU A 267 29.70 -5.11 17.47
CA GLU A 267 29.52 -6.47 16.95
C GLU A 267 30.17 -6.57 15.58
N ARG A 268 31.01 -7.58 15.37
CA ARG A 268 31.51 -7.92 14.04
C ARG A 268 30.37 -8.50 13.23
N LEU A 269 30.04 -7.81 12.13
CA LEU A 269 28.94 -8.21 11.26
C LEU A 269 29.43 -9.34 10.34
N ASP A 270 28.88 -10.54 10.53
CA ASP A 270 29.13 -11.65 9.63
C ASP A 270 27.91 -11.92 8.74
N VAL A 271 28.16 -12.02 7.44
CA VAL A 271 27.08 -12.23 6.46
C VAL A 271 26.96 -13.71 6.16
N PRO A 272 25.78 -14.32 6.39
CA PRO A 272 25.56 -15.73 6.16
C PRO A 272 25.85 -16.15 4.73
N HIS A 273 26.33 -17.37 4.55
CA HIS A 273 26.55 -17.96 3.24
C HIS A 273 25.28 -17.95 2.37
N VAL A 274 24.10 -18.16 2.98
CA VAL A 274 22.80 -18.10 2.31
C VAL A 274 22.55 -16.74 1.64
N TYR A 275 22.86 -15.62 2.31
CA TYR A 275 22.72 -14.30 1.70
C TYR A 275 23.60 -14.15 0.44
N ARG A 276 24.85 -14.63 0.50
CA ARG A 276 25.77 -14.56 -0.65
C ARG A 276 25.25 -15.36 -1.84
N ILE A 277 24.55 -16.49 -1.59
CA ILE A 277 23.95 -17.31 -2.65
C ILE A 277 22.67 -16.64 -3.17
N VAL A 278 21.73 -16.33 -2.29
CA VAL A 278 20.40 -15.82 -2.67
C VAL A 278 20.50 -14.43 -3.28
N VAL A 279 21.09 -13.48 -2.56
CA VAL A 279 21.13 -12.08 -3.02
C VAL A 279 22.27 -11.88 -4.01
N GLY A 280 23.47 -12.39 -3.70
CA GLY A 280 24.66 -12.13 -4.50
C GLY A 280 24.79 -12.97 -5.77
N ARG A 281 24.05 -14.09 -5.89
CA ARG A 281 24.02 -14.88 -7.13
C ARG A 281 22.61 -14.90 -7.73
N ALA A 282 21.60 -15.50 -7.05
CA ALA A 282 20.30 -15.69 -7.67
C ALA A 282 19.62 -14.35 -8.02
N LEU A 283 19.35 -13.50 -7.04
CA LEU A 283 18.68 -12.22 -7.28
C LEU A 283 19.49 -11.25 -8.14
N PHE A 284 20.83 -11.24 -7.98
CA PHE A 284 21.69 -10.38 -8.78
C PHE A 284 21.68 -10.76 -10.25
N TYR A 285 21.74 -12.05 -10.61
CA TYR A 285 21.65 -12.47 -12.01
C TYR A 285 20.25 -12.31 -12.59
N ILE A 286 19.20 -12.51 -11.79
CA ILE A 286 17.81 -12.18 -12.21
C ILE A 286 17.70 -10.67 -12.50
N TYR A 287 18.32 -9.85 -11.67
CA TYR A 287 18.35 -8.40 -11.91
C TYR A 287 19.12 -8.03 -13.18
N LEU A 288 20.27 -8.66 -13.46
CA LEU A 288 20.98 -8.46 -14.71
C LEU A 288 20.14 -8.90 -15.93
N LEU A 289 19.37 -9.98 -15.79
CA LEU A 289 18.40 -10.40 -16.83
C LEU A 289 17.30 -9.36 -17.01
N LEU A 290 16.78 -8.76 -15.94
CA LEU A 290 15.83 -7.64 -16.05
C LEU A 290 16.42 -6.47 -16.85
N LEU A 291 17.67 -6.08 -16.57
CA LEU A 291 18.36 -5.04 -17.34
C LEU A 291 18.48 -5.42 -18.83
N ALA A 292 18.84 -6.68 -19.13
CA ALA A 292 18.93 -7.17 -20.51
C ALA A 292 17.57 -7.08 -21.24
N VAL A 293 16.48 -7.48 -20.56
CA VAL A 293 15.11 -7.35 -21.10
C VAL A 293 14.75 -5.87 -21.37
N LEU A 294 15.10 -4.96 -20.45
CA LEU A 294 14.86 -3.53 -20.66
C LEU A 294 15.67 -2.97 -21.83
N TYR A 295 16.89 -3.43 -22.06
CA TYR A 295 17.67 -3.06 -23.24
C TYR A 295 17.05 -3.57 -24.54
N LEU A 296 16.55 -4.82 -24.56
CA LEU A 296 15.80 -5.36 -25.72
C LEU A 296 14.55 -4.53 -26.00
N TYR A 297 13.88 -4.09 -24.94
CA TYR A 297 12.70 -3.24 -25.04
C TYR A 297 13.04 -1.83 -25.58
N ILE A 298 14.15 -1.23 -25.14
CA ILE A 298 14.67 0.04 -25.67
C ILE A 298 15.02 -0.11 -27.15
N ALA A 299 15.69 -1.20 -27.53
CA ALA A 299 15.99 -1.49 -28.94
C ALA A 299 14.71 -1.62 -29.78
N ARG A 300 13.67 -2.29 -29.26
CA ARG A 300 12.37 -2.37 -29.92
C ARG A 300 11.75 -0.99 -30.14
N ILE A 301 11.74 -0.11 -29.12
CA ILE A 301 11.23 1.26 -29.24
C ILE A 301 11.99 2.02 -30.31
N ALA A 302 13.32 1.91 -30.36
CA ALA A 302 14.17 2.58 -31.36
C ALA A 302 13.86 2.12 -32.79
N LEU A 303 13.57 0.82 -32.98
CA LEU A 303 13.24 0.23 -34.26
C LEU A 303 11.81 0.56 -34.71
N THR A 304 10.82 0.43 -33.82
CA THR A 304 9.40 0.61 -34.15
C THR A 304 8.95 2.07 -34.09
N ARG A 305 9.74 2.95 -33.45
CA ARG A 305 9.40 4.36 -33.17
C ARG A 305 8.06 4.56 -32.47
N THR A 306 7.53 3.52 -31.84
CA THR A 306 6.29 3.54 -31.07
C THR A 306 6.61 3.50 -29.59
N LEU A 307 6.13 4.50 -28.85
CA LEU A 307 6.24 4.51 -27.39
C LEU A 307 5.08 3.70 -26.82
N PRO A 308 5.34 2.57 -26.16
CA PRO A 308 4.28 1.76 -25.60
C PRO A 308 3.73 2.33 -24.31
N SER A 309 2.49 1.94 -24.04
CA SER A 309 1.73 2.36 -22.88
C SER A 309 2.32 1.84 -21.55
N GLY A 310 2.53 2.72 -20.61
CA GLY A 310 2.43 2.49 -19.14
C GLY A 310 3.52 1.73 -18.42
N GLN A 311 3.92 0.62 -18.88
CA GLN A 311 4.69 -0.35 -18.08
C GLN A 311 6.18 0.02 -17.91
N LEU A 312 6.76 0.75 -18.84
CA LEU A 312 8.18 1.13 -18.79
C LEU A 312 8.56 1.89 -17.52
N ASN A 313 7.66 2.74 -17.03
CA ASN A 313 7.95 3.56 -15.85
C ASN A 313 8.16 2.71 -14.59
N TRP A 314 7.34 1.68 -14.38
CA TRP A 314 7.47 0.77 -13.25
C TRP A 314 8.78 -0.02 -13.29
N PHE A 315 9.06 -0.66 -14.44
CA PHE A 315 10.29 -1.42 -14.61
C PHE A 315 11.54 -0.55 -14.59
N GLY A 316 11.46 0.70 -15.08
CA GLY A 316 12.54 1.68 -14.96
C GLY A 316 12.84 2.06 -13.51
N CYS A 317 11.82 2.32 -12.68
CA CYS A 317 11.98 2.54 -11.25
C CYS A 317 12.59 1.32 -10.57
N LEU A 318 12.13 0.12 -10.90
CA LEU A 318 12.67 -1.12 -10.36
C LEU A 318 14.15 -1.32 -10.75
N ALA A 319 14.53 -0.99 -11.99
CA ALA A 319 15.92 -1.03 -12.44
C ALA A 319 16.80 -0.04 -11.67
N LEU A 320 16.33 1.20 -11.48
CA LEU A 320 17.06 2.22 -10.69
C LEU A 320 17.25 1.79 -9.24
N LEU A 321 16.16 1.46 -8.56
CA LEU A 321 16.20 1.04 -7.15
C LEU A 321 17.00 -0.26 -6.97
N GLY A 322 16.86 -1.20 -7.90
CA GLY A 322 17.65 -2.43 -7.95
C GLY A 322 19.14 -2.14 -8.08
N THR A 323 19.52 -1.16 -8.93
CA THR A 323 20.93 -0.75 -9.03
C THR A 323 21.47 -0.26 -7.69
N LEU A 324 20.74 0.60 -7.02
CA LEU A 324 21.16 1.16 -5.72
C LEU A 324 21.23 0.08 -4.65
N PHE A 325 20.25 -0.83 -4.64
CA PHE A 325 20.22 -1.95 -3.72
C PHE A 325 21.43 -2.87 -3.91
N PHE A 326 21.73 -3.29 -5.15
CA PHE A 326 22.89 -4.14 -5.41
C PHE A 326 24.21 -3.40 -5.23
N TRP A 327 24.29 -2.12 -5.64
CA TRP A 327 25.49 -1.32 -5.38
C TRP A 327 25.85 -1.27 -3.88
N ALA A 328 24.87 -1.13 -3.00
CA ALA A 328 25.12 -1.07 -1.55
C ALA A 328 25.17 -2.45 -0.89
N GLY A 329 24.44 -3.47 -1.40
CA GLY A 329 24.19 -4.72 -0.70
C GLY A 329 25.12 -5.90 -1.06
N ILE A 330 25.90 -5.82 -2.19
CA ILE A 330 26.78 -6.93 -2.61
C ILE A 330 28.27 -6.59 -2.56
N ARG A 331 28.65 -5.48 -1.94
CA ARG A 331 30.05 -4.99 -1.91
C ARG A 331 31.03 -5.99 -1.31
N MET A 332 30.59 -6.79 -0.32
CA MET A 332 31.41 -7.83 0.30
C MET A 332 31.65 -9.07 -0.59
N ILE A 333 31.04 -9.15 -1.79
CA ILE A 333 31.17 -10.32 -2.66
C ILE A 333 32.31 -10.10 -3.65
N GLY A 334 33.39 -10.88 -3.53
CA GLY A 334 34.62 -10.72 -4.31
C GLY A 334 34.60 -11.30 -5.73
N SER A 335 33.43 -11.68 -6.32
CA SER A 335 33.38 -12.25 -7.68
C SER A 335 33.76 -11.24 -8.76
N GLY A 336 34.32 -11.70 -9.88
CA GLY A 336 34.73 -10.83 -10.99
C GLY A 336 33.57 -10.02 -11.59
N VAL A 337 32.40 -10.65 -11.74
CA VAL A 337 31.19 -10.02 -12.27
C VAL A 337 30.67 -8.93 -11.31
N VAL A 338 30.69 -9.20 -10.00
CA VAL A 338 30.27 -8.22 -8.98
C VAL A 338 31.23 -7.03 -8.99
N ARG A 339 32.54 -7.25 -9.00
CA ARG A 339 33.55 -6.16 -9.06
C ARG A 339 33.37 -5.30 -10.31
N TRP A 340 33.15 -5.93 -11.46
CA TRP A 340 32.85 -5.22 -12.70
C TRP A 340 31.56 -4.39 -12.57
N TYR A 341 30.50 -4.97 -12.02
CA TYR A 341 29.24 -4.27 -11.81
C TYR A 341 29.36 -3.11 -10.82
N LEU A 342 30.05 -3.28 -9.71
CA LEU A 342 30.27 -2.20 -8.74
C LEU A 342 31.03 -1.01 -9.37
N ARG A 343 31.88 -1.28 -10.36
CA ARG A 343 32.64 -0.26 -11.06
C ARG A 343 31.84 0.43 -12.19
N TRP A 344 31.06 -0.34 -12.96
CA TRP A 344 30.42 0.12 -14.19
C TRP A 344 28.89 0.01 -14.17
N GLY A 345 28.26 -0.58 -13.16
CA GLY A 345 26.82 -0.82 -13.08
C GLY A 345 25.99 0.47 -13.16
N TRP A 346 26.50 1.56 -12.62
CA TRP A 346 25.86 2.87 -12.73
C TRP A 346 25.72 3.33 -14.19
N ALA A 347 26.71 3.05 -15.02
CA ALA A 347 26.69 3.42 -16.44
C ALA A 347 25.67 2.60 -17.25
N LEU A 348 25.45 1.32 -16.87
CA LEU A 348 24.46 0.46 -17.51
C LEU A 348 23.01 1.00 -17.37
N VAL A 349 22.72 1.79 -16.37
CA VAL A 349 21.35 2.25 -16.12
C VAL A 349 21.07 3.61 -16.74
N ILE A 350 22.09 4.34 -17.19
CA ILE A 350 21.93 5.66 -17.83
C ILE A 350 21.00 5.63 -19.05
N PRO A 351 21.12 4.69 -20.01
CA PRO A 351 20.19 4.64 -21.15
C PRO A 351 18.75 4.38 -20.72
N ILE A 352 18.54 3.52 -19.72
CA ILE A 352 17.22 3.23 -19.16
C ILE A 352 16.65 4.49 -18.50
N LEU A 353 17.46 5.22 -17.73
CA LEU A 353 17.10 6.48 -17.09
C LEU A 353 16.67 7.54 -18.13
N ILE A 354 17.39 7.68 -19.22
CA ILE A 354 17.07 8.64 -20.30
C ILE A 354 15.69 8.31 -20.89
N VAL A 355 15.45 7.05 -21.25
CA VAL A 355 14.16 6.64 -21.83
C VAL A 355 13.04 6.78 -20.81
N GLN A 356 13.28 6.51 -19.51
CA GLN A 356 12.33 6.72 -18.43
C GLN A 356 11.98 8.19 -18.25
N LEU A 357 12.96 9.09 -18.24
CA LEU A 357 12.75 10.55 -18.19
C LEU A 357 11.91 11.03 -19.37
N MET A 358 12.22 10.57 -20.57
CA MET A 358 11.44 10.89 -21.78
C MET A 358 9.99 10.39 -21.64
N ALA A 359 9.78 9.17 -21.15
CA ALA A 359 8.45 8.61 -20.95
C ALA A 359 7.65 9.36 -19.88
N ILE A 360 8.28 9.78 -18.77
CA ILE A 360 7.67 10.62 -17.74
C ILE A 360 7.29 11.98 -18.31
N TYR A 361 8.21 12.64 -19.03
CA TYR A 361 7.98 13.95 -19.65
C TYR A 361 6.77 13.92 -20.59
N LEU A 362 6.71 12.96 -21.52
CA LEU A 362 5.60 12.81 -22.46
C LEU A 362 4.25 12.59 -21.77
N ARG A 363 4.25 11.85 -20.66
CA ARG A 363 3.02 11.60 -19.90
C ARG A 363 2.58 12.79 -19.05
N VAL A 364 3.52 13.47 -18.42
CA VAL A 364 3.22 14.67 -17.63
C VAL A 364 2.74 15.79 -18.55
N SER A 365 3.34 15.96 -19.73
CA SER A 365 2.89 16.96 -20.71
C SER A 365 1.49 16.65 -21.26
N ALA A 366 1.18 15.38 -21.54
CA ALA A 366 -0.12 14.98 -22.09
C ALA A 366 -1.26 15.00 -21.05
N TYR A 367 -1.02 14.43 -19.86
CA TYR A 367 -2.08 14.15 -18.87
C TYR A 367 -1.86 14.84 -17.51
N GLY A 368 -0.83 15.69 -17.37
CA GLY A 368 -0.50 16.35 -16.13
C GLY A 368 0.20 15.46 -15.09
N LEU A 369 0.53 16.08 -13.97
CA LEU A 369 1.16 15.44 -12.83
C LEU A 369 0.11 14.73 -11.97
N THR A 370 0.34 13.46 -11.64
CA THR A 370 -0.47 12.69 -10.68
C THR A 370 0.43 12.18 -9.55
N THR A 371 -0.16 11.75 -8.44
CA THR A 371 0.57 11.19 -7.29
C THR A 371 1.55 10.08 -7.70
N SER A 372 1.14 9.16 -8.58
CA SER A 372 2.01 8.06 -9.06
C SER A 372 3.16 8.54 -9.95
N ARG A 373 2.93 9.56 -10.79
CA ARG A 373 3.99 10.18 -11.60
C ARG A 373 4.96 10.98 -10.75
N TYR A 374 4.44 11.69 -9.73
CA TYR A 374 5.27 12.37 -8.75
C TYR A 374 6.18 11.38 -8.00
N ALA A 375 5.64 10.26 -7.50
CA ALA A 375 6.43 9.20 -6.89
C ALA A 375 7.52 8.66 -7.83
N SER A 376 7.22 8.51 -9.12
CA SER A 376 8.20 8.10 -10.14
C SER A 376 9.30 9.15 -10.34
N ILE A 377 8.96 10.44 -10.32
CA ILE A 377 9.93 11.54 -10.38
C ILE A 377 10.85 11.51 -9.15
N LEU A 378 10.30 11.29 -7.95
CA LEU A 378 11.11 11.15 -6.73
C LEU A 378 12.05 9.94 -6.83
N CYS A 379 11.56 8.81 -7.35
CA CYS A 379 12.38 7.62 -7.59
C CYS A 379 13.54 7.94 -8.55
N VAL A 380 13.28 8.69 -9.63
CA VAL A 380 14.30 9.13 -10.60
C VAL A 380 15.30 10.09 -9.94
N ILE A 381 14.84 11.02 -9.09
CA ILE A 381 15.74 11.94 -8.37
C ILE A 381 16.68 11.14 -7.46
N VAL A 382 16.14 10.28 -6.59
CA VAL A 382 16.93 9.42 -5.71
C VAL A 382 17.86 8.52 -6.51
N GLY A 383 17.34 7.93 -7.60
CA GLY A 383 18.10 7.10 -8.52
C GLY A 383 19.29 7.84 -9.14
N THR A 384 19.05 9.02 -9.68
CA THR A 384 20.10 9.84 -10.33
C THR A 384 21.19 10.26 -9.34
N VAL A 385 20.80 10.73 -8.15
CA VAL A 385 21.76 11.08 -7.10
C VAL A 385 22.55 9.85 -6.67
N GLY A 386 21.86 8.71 -6.47
CA GLY A 386 22.53 7.45 -6.09
C GLY A 386 23.49 6.94 -7.14
N LEU A 387 23.15 7.04 -8.44
CA LEU A 387 24.07 6.72 -9.54
C LEU A 387 25.29 7.66 -9.57
N ALA A 388 25.10 8.95 -9.29
CA ALA A 388 26.19 9.91 -9.18
C ALA A 388 27.12 9.61 -7.99
N LEU A 389 26.59 9.16 -6.87
CA LEU A 389 27.35 8.69 -5.71
C LEU A 389 28.13 7.42 -6.05
N ALA A 390 27.48 6.45 -6.72
CA ALA A 390 28.14 5.22 -7.18
C ALA A 390 29.26 5.49 -8.19
N ALA A 391 29.05 6.41 -9.14
CA ALA A 391 30.06 6.81 -10.12
C ALA A 391 31.30 7.47 -9.49
N ARG A 392 31.08 8.19 -8.36
CA ARG A 392 32.17 8.83 -7.59
C ARG A 392 32.78 7.92 -6.53
N ALA A 393 32.38 6.63 -6.50
CA ALA A 393 32.80 5.66 -5.49
C ALA A 393 32.60 6.18 -4.04
N ARG A 394 31.51 6.93 -3.85
CA ARG A 394 31.13 7.46 -2.52
C ARG A 394 30.53 6.36 -1.64
N HIS A 395 30.28 6.71 -0.38
CA HIS A 395 29.77 5.78 0.62
C HIS A 395 28.23 5.60 0.46
N PRO A 396 27.70 4.38 0.56
CA PRO A 396 26.25 4.13 0.54
C PRO A 396 25.46 4.89 1.62
N ARG A 397 26.10 5.25 2.71
CA ARG A 397 25.53 6.08 3.78
C ARG A 397 24.94 7.39 3.25
N GLU A 398 25.61 8.06 2.31
CA GLU A 398 25.15 9.33 1.74
C GLU A 398 23.79 9.18 1.04
N LEU A 399 23.53 8.02 0.41
CA LEU A 399 22.24 7.71 -0.24
C LEU A 399 21.09 7.69 0.76
N PHE A 400 21.30 7.12 1.94
CA PHE A 400 20.24 7.09 2.98
C PHE A 400 19.92 8.49 3.50
N GLY A 401 20.91 9.37 3.63
CA GLY A 401 20.71 10.79 3.94
C GLY A 401 19.88 11.50 2.87
N VAL A 402 20.18 11.24 1.58
CA VAL A 402 19.38 11.78 0.45
C VAL A 402 17.94 11.29 0.53
N CYS A 403 17.70 10.00 0.82
CA CYS A 403 16.35 9.47 0.98
C CYS A 403 15.58 10.17 2.11
N CYS A 404 16.23 10.47 3.24
CA CYS A 404 15.61 11.24 4.34
C CYS A 404 15.21 12.66 3.90
N VAL A 405 16.09 13.36 3.17
CA VAL A 405 15.79 14.70 2.65
C VAL A 405 14.65 14.68 1.66
N VAL A 406 14.67 13.72 0.72
CA VAL A 406 13.59 13.54 -0.28
C VAL A 406 12.27 13.21 0.41
N ALA A 407 12.26 12.34 1.44
CA ALA A 407 11.07 12.02 2.22
C ALA A 407 10.50 13.27 2.93
N LEU A 408 11.37 14.11 3.51
CA LEU A 408 10.96 15.36 4.14
C LEU A 408 10.30 16.31 3.13
N ILE A 409 10.93 16.51 1.97
CA ILE A 409 10.39 17.37 0.91
C ILE A 409 9.05 16.81 0.40
N ALA A 410 9.00 15.51 0.12
CA ALA A 410 7.84 14.85 -0.47
C ALA A 410 6.62 14.79 0.45
N CYS A 411 6.81 14.93 1.77
CA CYS A 411 5.71 14.81 2.73
C CYS A 411 5.35 16.13 3.43
N VAL A 412 6.33 16.99 3.74
CA VAL A 412 6.10 18.11 4.67
C VAL A 412 6.02 19.47 3.95
N THR A 413 6.69 19.62 2.79
CA THR A 413 6.72 20.91 2.09
C THR A 413 5.47 21.13 1.22
N PRO A 414 5.21 22.36 0.75
CA PRO A 414 4.15 22.62 -0.26
C PRO A 414 4.33 21.85 -1.58
N ALA A 415 5.54 21.37 -1.85
CA ALA A 415 5.84 20.47 -2.97
C ALA A 415 5.63 18.99 -2.63
N ASN A 416 4.75 18.67 -1.67
CA ASN A 416 4.48 17.29 -1.27
C ASN A 416 3.74 16.48 -2.33
N ILE A 417 3.69 15.18 -2.12
CA ILE A 417 3.14 14.17 -3.04
C ILE A 417 1.63 14.34 -3.31
N ILE A 418 0.91 15.12 -2.51
CA ILE A 418 -0.52 15.40 -2.66
C ILE A 418 -0.74 16.77 -3.27
N ASP A 419 -0.17 17.82 -2.66
CA ASP A 419 -0.46 19.20 -3.05
C ASP A 419 0.09 19.58 -4.42
N LEU A 420 1.34 19.20 -4.74
CA LEU A 420 1.93 19.58 -6.02
C LEU A 420 1.16 18.98 -7.21
N PRO A 421 0.80 17.67 -7.23
CA PRO A 421 -0.07 17.15 -8.29
C PRO A 421 -1.48 17.76 -8.29
N TYR A 422 -2.05 18.04 -7.11
CA TYR A 422 -3.36 18.67 -7.01
C TYR A 422 -3.38 20.06 -7.62
N GLN A 423 -2.41 20.92 -7.28
CA GLN A 423 -2.30 22.29 -7.80
C GLN A 423 -2.06 22.30 -9.31
N GLU A 424 -1.21 21.41 -9.81
CA GLU A 424 -0.94 21.29 -11.24
C GLU A 424 -2.18 20.87 -12.01
N GLN A 425 -2.93 19.88 -11.53
CA GLN A 425 -4.17 19.43 -12.17
C GLN A 425 -5.29 20.50 -12.08
N ALA A 426 -5.40 21.20 -10.95
CA ALA A 426 -6.33 22.32 -10.80
C ALA A 426 -5.99 23.48 -11.74
N GLY A 427 -4.69 23.79 -11.91
CA GLY A 427 -4.23 24.79 -12.87
C GLY A 427 -4.53 24.41 -14.31
N ARG A 428 -4.34 23.13 -14.68
CA ARG A 428 -4.69 22.61 -16.01
C ARG A 428 -6.20 22.67 -16.29
N LEU A 429 -7.01 22.26 -15.29
CA LEU A 429 -8.46 22.33 -15.41
C LEU A 429 -8.91 23.77 -15.61
N ARG A 430 -8.41 24.70 -14.79
CA ARG A 430 -8.71 26.14 -14.91
C ARG A 430 -8.34 26.68 -16.29
N ALA A 431 -7.13 26.38 -16.78
CA ALA A 431 -6.66 26.84 -18.09
C ALA A 431 -7.51 26.26 -19.23
N ALA A 432 -7.92 24.99 -19.15
CA ALA A 432 -8.73 24.34 -20.18
C ALA A 432 -10.19 24.85 -20.17
N LEU A 433 -10.77 25.15 -19.01
CA LEU A 433 -12.10 25.77 -18.91
C LEU A 433 -12.06 27.23 -19.42
N ALA A 434 -11.04 27.99 -19.03
CA ALA A 434 -10.88 29.38 -19.50
C ALA A 434 -10.70 29.50 -21.02
N SER A 435 -10.00 28.56 -21.67
CA SER A 435 -9.88 28.53 -23.14
C SER A 435 -11.23 28.31 -23.83
N GLY A 436 -12.18 27.65 -23.14
CA GLY A 436 -13.57 27.49 -23.59
C GLY A 436 -14.52 28.61 -23.17
N GLY A 437 -14.02 29.71 -22.56
CA GLY A 437 -14.82 30.83 -22.10
C GLY A 437 -15.57 30.56 -20.79
N MET A 438 -15.28 29.45 -20.11
CA MET A 438 -15.90 29.04 -18.83
C MET A 438 -15.03 29.49 -17.66
N SER A 439 -15.38 30.58 -17.01
CA SER A 439 -14.60 31.15 -15.89
C SER A 439 -15.19 30.82 -14.51
N GLN A 440 -16.46 30.50 -14.47
CA GLN A 440 -17.21 30.16 -13.24
C GLN A 440 -17.85 28.78 -13.34
N ALA A 441 -18.17 28.17 -12.21
CA ALA A 441 -18.84 26.87 -12.17
C ALA A 441 -20.19 26.87 -12.91
N ALA A 442 -20.93 27.98 -12.83
CA ALA A 442 -22.22 28.16 -13.52
C ALA A 442 -22.12 28.10 -15.06
N ASP A 443 -20.95 28.41 -15.62
CA ASP A 443 -20.74 28.39 -17.08
C ASP A 443 -20.54 26.96 -17.60
N VAL A 444 -20.28 25.99 -16.70
CA VAL A 444 -19.92 24.60 -17.06
C VAL A 444 -21.20 23.77 -17.20
N THR A 445 -21.59 23.53 -18.44
CA THR A 445 -22.77 22.73 -18.80
C THR A 445 -22.40 21.67 -19.84
N HIS A 446 -23.26 20.69 -20.05
CA HIS A 446 -23.05 19.68 -21.12
C HIS A 446 -22.91 20.33 -22.49
N GLU A 447 -23.70 21.41 -22.74
CA GLU A 447 -23.68 22.14 -24.00
C GLU A 447 -22.36 22.89 -24.20
N SER A 448 -21.89 23.65 -23.20
CA SER A 448 -20.61 24.38 -23.26
C SER A 448 -19.42 23.45 -23.39
N LEU A 449 -19.40 22.30 -22.70
CA LEU A 449 -18.38 21.28 -22.87
C LEU A 449 -18.42 20.60 -24.25
N GLY A 450 -19.61 20.53 -24.86
CA GLY A 450 -19.81 19.99 -26.22
C GLY A 450 -19.15 20.82 -27.33
N THR A 451 -19.02 22.15 -27.14
CA THR A 451 -18.41 23.06 -28.13
C THR A 451 -16.88 23.01 -28.14
N LEU A 452 -16.26 22.43 -27.13
CA LEU A 452 -14.81 22.35 -27.00
C LEU A 452 -14.17 21.38 -28.00
N SER A 453 -12.91 21.64 -28.35
CA SER A 453 -12.11 20.72 -29.13
C SER A 453 -11.89 19.39 -28.38
N THR A 454 -11.68 18.30 -29.14
CA THR A 454 -11.41 16.98 -28.55
C THR A 454 -10.19 17.01 -27.61
N GLY A 455 -9.18 17.85 -27.90
CA GLY A 455 -8.01 18.01 -27.05
C GLY A 455 -8.31 18.66 -25.71
N GLU A 456 -9.14 19.70 -25.69
CA GLU A 456 -9.57 20.39 -24.47
C GLU A 456 -10.47 19.51 -23.61
N ARG A 457 -11.44 18.83 -24.22
CA ARG A 457 -12.27 17.83 -23.54
C ARG A 457 -11.43 16.75 -22.85
N LYS A 458 -10.42 16.20 -23.51
CA LYS A 458 -9.50 15.22 -22.89
C LYS A 458 -8.74 15.81 -21.71
N ARG A 459 -8.28 17.06 -21.80
CA ARG A 459 -7.58 17.73 -20.68
C ARG A 459 -8.51 17.95 -19.49
N ILE A 460 -9.70 18.46 -19.73
CA ILE A 460 -10.73 18.68 -18.69
C ILE A 460 -11.07 17.33 -18.03
N ALA A 461 -11.42 16.31 -18.82
CA ALA A 461 -11.79 14.99 -18.34
C ALA A 461 -10.69 14.35 -17.47
N SER A 462 -9.42 14.39 -17.94
CA SER A 462 -8.32 13.81 -17.19
C SER A 462 -8.01 14.55 -15.90
N SER A 463 -8.11 15.87 -15.88
CA SER A 463 -7.88 16.68 -14.69
C SER A 463 -9.02 16.55 -13.70
N TRP A 464 -10.28 16.56 -14.16
CA TRP A 464 -11.44 16.35 -13.31
C TRP A 464 -11.47 14.96 -12.67
N SER A 465 -11.26 13.90 -13.44
CA SER A 465 -11.16 12.54 -12.93
C SER A 465 -10.10 12.37 -11.82
N TYR A 466 -9.03 13.18 -11.86
CA TYR A 466 -8.05 13.19 -10.77
C TYR A 466 -8.52 14.01 -9.56
N LEU A 467 -9.16 15.15 -9.80
CA LEU A 467 -9.53 16.13 -8.76
C LEU A 467 -10.85 15.78 -8.06
N SER A 468 -11.82 15.16 -8.74
CA SER A 468 -13.19 14.95 -8.23
C SER A 468 -13.21 14.21 -6.87
N SER A 469 -12.31 13.27 -6.65
CA SER A 469 -12.24 12.43 -5.45
C SER A 469 -11.12 12.83 -4.48
N ARG A 470 -10.41 13.94 -4.70
CA ARG A 470 -9.22 14.30 -3.92
C ARG A 470 -9.24 15.75 -3.45
N THR A 471 -8.69 15.96 -2.26
CA THR A 471 -8.46 17.27 -1.67
C THR A 471 -6.98 17.52 -1.50
N GLY A 472 -6.54 18.78 -1.49
CA GLY A 472 -5.20 19.15 -1.11
C GLY A 472 -5.00 19.07 0.41
N ALA A 473 -3.77 18.82 0.87
CA ALA A 473 -3.44 18.82 2.28
C ALA A 473 -3.25 20.25 2.82
N LEU A 474 -2.50 21.08 2.09
CA LEU A 474 -2.20 22.47 2.48
C LEU A 474 -3.03 23.50 1.71
N THR A 475 -3.26 23.24 0.43
CA THR A 475 -3.93 24.20 -0.46
C THR A 475 -5.01 23.52 -1.28
N ASN A 476 -6.19 24.15 -1.34
CA ASN A 476 -7.27 23.76 -2.24
C ASN A 476 -7.44 24.80 -3.33
N SER A 477 -8.10 24.39 -4.42
CA SER A 477 -8.51 25.28 -5.49
C SER A 477 -9.97 25.68 -5.29
N GLU A 478 -10.22 26.98 -5.10
CA GLU A 478 -11.56 27.53 -4.96
C GLU A 478 -12.48 27.13 -6.14
N LEU A 479 -11.94 27.17 -7.37
CA LEU A 479 -12.70 26.73 -8.55
C LEU A 479 -13.13 25.26 -8.46
N VAL A 480 -12.26 24.37 -7.98
CA VAL A 480 -12.59 22.93 -7.84
C VAL A 480 -13.65 22.73 -6.77
N ASP A 481 -13.58 23.48 -5.67
CA ASP A 481 -14.57 23.42 -4.59
C ASP A 481 -15.95 23.96 -5.07
N GLN A 482 -15.96 25.05 -5.87
CA GLN A 482 -17.17 25.56 -6.52
C GLN A 482 -17.77 24.56 -7.52
N LEU A 483 -16.94 23.94 -8.37
CA LEU A 483 -17.38 22.92 -9.33
C LEU A 483 -17.96 21.68 -8.66
N ARG A 484 -17.43 21.28 -7.50
CA ARG A 484 -17.98 20.16 -6.71
C ARG A 484 -19.30 20.52 -6.02
N GLY A 485 -19.43 21.77 -5.57
CA GLY A 485 -20.65 22.28 -4.93
C GLY A 485 -21.83 22.48 -5.90
N ASP A 486 -21.53 22.67 -7.19
CA ASP A 486 -22.56 22.81 -8.23
C ASP A 486 -22.84 21.44 -8.86
N SER A 487 -24.05 20.91 -8.59
CA SER A 487 -24.50 19.60 -9.07
C SER A 487 -24.61 19.51 -10.61
N ARG A 488 -24.83 20.65 -11.31
CA ARG A 488 -24.82 20.67 -12.78
C ARG A 488 -23.43 20.57 -13.35
N ALA A 489 -22.53 21.40 -12.82
CA ALA A 489 -21.16 21.44 -13.29
C ALA A 489 -20.45 20.10 -13.00
N SER A 490 -20.57 19.57 -11.77
CA SER A 490 -20.01 18.27 -11.41
C SER A 490 -20.58 17.14 -12.26
N GLY A 491 -21.90 17.08 -12.45
CA GLY A 491 -22.53 16.07 -13.29
C GLY A 491 -22.10 16.13 -14.76
N ALA A 492 -21.95 17.34 -15.33
CA ALA A 492 -21.45 17.51 -16.70
C ALA A 492 -19.98 17.07 -16.84
N LEU A 493 -19.14 17.37 -15.83
CA LEU A 493 -17.73 16.99 -15.81
C LEU A 493 -17.55 15.49 -15.55
N ASP A 494 -18.36 14.89 -14.69
CA ASP A 494 -18.35 13.44 -14.45
C ASP A 494 -18.77 12.67 -15.70
N TYR A 495 -19.81 13.13 -16.39
CA TYR A 495 -20.19 12.57 -17.69
C TYR A 495 -19.08 12.69 -18.72
N LEU A 496 -18.40 13.85 -18.81
CA LEU A 496 -17.29 14.04 -19.72
C LEU A 496 -16.11 13.10 -19.38
N SER A 497 -15.81 12.92 -18.09
CA SER A 497 -14.70 12.07 -17.63
C SER A 497 -14.96 10.59 -17.85
N SER A 498 -16.20 10.14 -17.69
CA SER A 498 -16.57 8.73 -17.94
C SER A 498 -16.60 8.37 -19.41
N ASN A 499 -16.97 9.32 -20.27
CA ASN A 499 -17.08 9.12 -21.73
C ASN A 499 -15.79 9.49 -22.51
N THR A 500 -14.76 9.96 -21.83
CA THR A 500 -13.47 10.28 -22.48
C THR A 500 -12.44 9.21 -22.11
N PRO A 501 -11.74 8.59 -23.10
CA PRO A 501 -10.72 7.58 -22.78
C PRO A 501 -9.64 8.18 -21.89
N SER A 502 -9.65 7.82 -20.63
CA SER A 502 -8.71 8.28 -19.63
C SER A 502 -7.41 7.49 -19.77
N GLY A 503 -6.41 8.07 -20.40
CA GLY A 503 -5.04 7.55 -20.37
C GLY A 503 -4.34 7.68 -19.01
N SER A 504 -5.12 7.95 -17.96
CA SER A 504 -4.57 8.33 -16.66
C SER A 504 -4.39 7.19 -15.68
N ASN A 505 -5.13 6.10 -15.81
CA ASN A 505 -5.18 5.14 -14.74
C ASN A 505 -4.22 3.99 -14.97
N GLY A 506 -3.31 4.13 -14.24
CA GLY A 506 -2.30 3.41 -13.50
C GLY A 506 -2.53 1.95 -13.50
N VAL A 507 -1.51 1.44 -13.42
CA VAL A 507 -0.90 0.14 -13.30
C VAL A 507 -1.33 -0.64 -12.05
N LEU A 508 -2.12 -0.12 -11.15
CA LEU A 508 -2.57 -0.86 -9.96
C LEU A 508 -3.96 -1.49 -10.08
N ASP A 509 -4.78 -1.05 -11.09
CA ASP A 509 -6.16 -1.54 -11.21
C ASP A 509 -6.39 -2.56 -12.32
N SER A 510 -5.36 -2.92 -13.11
CA SER A 510 -5.57 -3.80 -14.26
C SER A 510 -4.55 -4.93 -14.43
N SER A 511 -3.70 -5.21 -13.44
CA SER A 511 -2.63 -6.19 -13.62
C SER A 511 -2.96 -7.63 -13.21
N LEU A 512 -4.18 -7.91 -12.75
CA LEU A 512 -4.61 -9.28 -12.45
C LEU A 512 -5.88 -9.63 -13.24
N GLY A 513 -5.72 -9.81 -14.52
CA GLY A 513 -6.72 -10.48 -15.34
C GLY A 513 -7.42 -9.63 -16.38
N SER A 514 -6.80 -9.38 -17.50
CA SER A 514 -7.51 -9.38 -18.79
C SER A 514 -6.54 -9.65 -19.92
N LYS A 515 -6.44 -10.89 -20.28
CA LYS A 515 -6.14 -11.32 -21.64
C LYS A 515 -7.41 -11.10 -22.46
N ASN A 516 -7.26 -10.49 -23.62
CA ASN A 516 -8.23 -10.18 -24.66
C ASN A 516 -8.97 -8.84 -24.51
N LYS A 517 -8.41 -7.80 -25.13
CA LYS A 517 -9.21 -6.68 -25.63
C LYS A 517 -9.96 -7.11 -26.89
N SER A 518 -11.06 -7.80 -26.71
CA SER A 518 -12.21 -7.63 -27.60
C SER A 518 -12.83 -6.27 -27.24
N SER A 519 -13.31 -5.52 -28.23
CA SER A 519 -13.99 -4.24 -28.06
C SER A 519 -15.29 -4.46 -27.25
N SER A 520 -15.16 -4.51 -25.93
CA SER A 520 -16.32 -4.57 -25.03
C SER A 520 -16.63 -3.17 -24.51
N THR A 521 -17.86 -2.74 -24.68
CA THR A 521 -18.39 -1.46 -24.17
C THR A 521 -19.04 -1.73 -22.82
N ARG A 522 -18.74 -0.95 -21.79
CA ARG A 522 -19.41 -1.04 -20.49
C ARG A 522 -20.66 -0.18 -20.50
N GLU A 523 -21.81 -0.78 -20.19
CA GLU A 523 -23.08 -0.09 -20.03
C GLU A 523 -23.44 -0.05 -18.54
N THR A 524 -23.86 1.12 -18.04
CA THR A 524 -24.30 1.32 -16.65
C THR A 524 -25.62 2.07 -16.66
N TYR A 525 -26.60 1.53 -15.97
CA TYR A 525 -27.92 2.10 -15.77
C TYR A 525 -28.12 2.34 -14.30
N ALA A 526 -28.44 3.57 -13.89
CA ALA A 526 -28.64 3.94 -12.51
C ALA A 526 -29.93 4.73 -12.32
N VAL A 527 -30.58 4.53 -11.19
CA VAL A 527 -31.75 5.29 -10.79
C VAL A 527 -31.33 6.71 -10.45
N ARG A 528 -32.14 7.69 -10.82
CA ARG A 528 -31.91 9.11 -10.53
C ARG A 528 -31.61 9.32 -9.04
N HIS A 529 -30.56 10.07 -8.76
CA HIS A 529 -30.16 10.37 -7.39
C HIS A 529 -31.30 11.06 -6.61
N GLY A 530 -31.65 10.51 -5.44
CA GLY A 530 -32.77 11.00 -4.62
C GLY A 530 -34.15 10.45 -5.00
N ALA A 531 -34.24 9.49 -5.94
CA ALA A 531 -35.52 8.84 -6.25
C ALA A 531 -35.98 7.93 -5.09
N ASN A 532 -37.27 7.92 -4.82
CA ASN A 532 -37.86 7.10 -3.77
C ASN A 532 -38.07 5.68 -4.25
N ILE A 533 -37.55 4.70 -3.50
CA ILE A 533 -37.85 3.30 -3.70
C ILE A 533 -39.06 2.94 -2.84
N GLY A 534 -40.19 2.64 -3.47
CA GLY A 534 -41.41 2.26 -2.76
C GLY A 534 -41.22 0.90 -2.08
N VAL A 535 -41.45 0.82 -0.78
CA VAL A 535 -41.34 -0.39 0.04
C VAL A 535 -42.69 -0.88 0.59
N ALA A 536 -43.78 -0.25 0.17
CA ALA A 536 -45.13 -0.59 0.63
C ALA A 536 -45.47 -2.05 0.22
N GLY A 537 -45.93 -2.84 1.19
CA GLY A 537 -46.28 -4.27 0.98
C GLY A 537 -45.15 -5.26 1.32
N TYR A 538 -43.98 -4.77 1.73
CA TYR A 538 -42.85 -5.60 2.15
C TYR A 538 -42.57 -5.41 3.64
N SER A 539 -42.23 -6.51 4.33
CA SER A 539 -41.97 -6.49 5.78
C SER A 539 -40.47 -6.39 6.11
N ARG A 540 -39.60 -6.77 5.17
CA ARG A 540 -38.14 -6.77 5.35
C ARG A 540 -37.42 -6.16 4.16
N LEU A 541 -36.34 -5.43 4.46
CA LEU A 541 -35.50 -4.80 3.48
C LEU A 541 -34.03 -5.13 3.78
N TYR A 542 -33.34 -5.69 2.79
CA TYR A 542 -31.92 -6.01 2.88
C TYR A 542 -31.14 -5.19 1.86
N PRO A 543 -30.09 -4.46 2.27
CA PRO A 543 -29.23 -3.77 1.33
C PRO A 543 -28.43 -4.80 0.50
N LEU A 544 -28.34 -4.54 -0.79
CA LEU A 544 -27.52 -5.27 -1.73
C LEU A 544 -26.39 -4.35 -2.20
N ASP A 545 -25.22 -4.53 -1.64
CA ASP A 545 -24.00 -3.88 -2.14
C ASP A 545 -23.66 -4.45 -3.52
N ALA A 546 -22.80 -3.75 -4.28
CA ALA A 546 -22.43 -4.16 -5.63
C ALA A 546 -22.04 -5.65 -5.69
N ARG A 547 -22.92 -6.46 -6.25
CA ARG A 547 -22.73 -7.91 -6.42
C ARG A 547 -22.62 -8.29 -7.88
N GLU A 548 -21.67 -9.17 -8.16
CA GLU A 548 -21.50 -9.80 -9.46
C GLU A 548 -22.60 -10.83 -9.68
N LEU A 549 -23.21 -10.78 -10.88
CA LEU A 549 -24.16 -11.81 -11.31
C LEU A 549 -23.38 -13.04 -11.82
N ALA A 550 -24.01 -14.19 -11.75
CA ALA A 550 -23.48 -15.39 -12.39
C ALA A 550 -23.41 -15.23 -13.94
N ASP A 551 -22.68 -16.10 -14.63
CA ASP A 551 -22.50 -16.04 -16.09
C ASP A 551 -23.82 -16.09 -16.89
N ASP A 552 -24.88 -16.62 -16.30
CA ASP A 552 -26.23 -16.67 -16.83
C ASP A 552 -27.10 -15.47 -16.43
N LEU A 553 -26.50 -14.44 -15.83
CA LEU A 553 -27.12 -13.20 -15.33
C LEU A 553 -28.10 -13.43 -14.17
N THR A 554 -27.96 -14.49 -13.41
CA THR A 554 -28.75 -14.77 -12.22
C THR A 554 -28.09 -14.23 -10.94
N LEU A 555 -28.93 -13.88 -9.97
CA LEU A 555 -28.51 -13.45 -8.63
C LEU A 555 -29.07 -14.40 -7.59
N ASP A 556 -28.19 -15.03 -6.82
CA ASP A 556 -28.52 -15.76 -5.62
C ASP A 556 -28.28 -14.92 -4.38
N PHE A 557 -29.35 -14.61 -3.65
CA PHE A 557 -29.28 -13.86 -2.39
C PHE A 557 -29.66 -14.77 -1.21
N TRP A 558 -28.82 -14.76 -0.18
CA TRP A 558 -29.05 -15.47 1.08
C TRP A 558 -28.91 -14.48 2.22
N SER A 559 -29.94 -14.35 3.04
CA SER A 559 -29.90 -13.54 4.24
C SER A 559 -29.47 -14.33 5.48
N ALA A 560 -29.04 -13.63 6.53
CA ALA A 560 -28.60 -14.26 7.78
C ALA A 560 -29.73 -15.02 8.53
N ASP A 561 -30.99 -14.75 8.22
CA ASP A 561 -32.17 -15.43 8.77
C ASP A 561 -32.64 -16.62 7.94
N GLY A 562 -31.85 -17.03 6.94
CA GLY A 562 -32.12 -18.20 6.10
C GLY A 562 -33.05 -17.92 4.91
N THR A 563 -33.42 -16.67 4.65
CA THR A 563 -34.23 -16.32 3.48
C THR A 563 -33.37 -16.36 2.22
N ALA A 564 -33.78 -17.13 1.22
CA ALA A 564 -33.13 -17.22 -0.08
C ALA A 564 -34.00 -16.57 -1.16
N LEU A 565 -33.37 -15.84 -2.07
CA LEU A 565 -34.02 -15.25 -3.25
C LEU A 565 -33.16 -15.56 -4.47
N HIS A 566 -33.75 -16.20 -5.46
CA HIS A 566 -33.12 -16.45 -6.77
C HIS A 566 -33.79 -15.57 -7.81
N VAL A 567 -33.03 -14.75 -8.52
CA VAL A 567 -33.55 -13.77 -9.49
C VAL A 567 -32.78 -13.85 -10.80
N ASP A 568 -33.47 -13.99 -11.90
CA ASP A 568 -32.93 -13.83 -13.25
C ASP A 568 -33.02 -12.35 -13.65
N CYS A 569 -31.88 -11.73 -13.89
CA CYS A 569 -31.74 -10.32 -14.28
C CYS A 569 -31.64 -10.12 -15.81
N SER A 570 -31.61 -11.18 -16.59
CA SER A 570 -31.42 -11.13 -18.06
C SER A 570 -32.50 -10.33 -18.77
N GLU A 571 -33.78 -10.54 -18.40
CA GLU A 571 -34.92 -9.82 -18.98
C GLU A 571 -34.90 -8.31 -18.61
N LEU A 572 -34.49 -7.96 -17.37
CA LEU A 572 -34.33 -6.58 -16.97
C LEU A 572 -33.26 -5.88 -17.80
N ILE A 573 -32.10 -6.50 -17.96
CA ILE A 573 -30.97 -5.97 -18.73
C ILE A 573 -31.38 -5.78 -20.20
N ALA A 574 -32.06 -6.75 -20.78
CA ALA A 574 -32.56 -6.66 -22.17
C ALA A 574 -33.55 -5.49 -22.32
N ARG A 575 -34.51 -5.34 -21.40
CA ARG A 575 -35.49 -4.26 -21.39
C ARG A 575 -34.86 -2.88 -21.25
N LEU A 576 -33.90 -2.71 -20.37
CA LEU A 576 -33.17 -1.45 -20.20
C LEU A 576 -32.41 -1.08 -21.48
N ARG A 577 -31.74 -2.04 -22.10
CA ARG A 577 -31.01 -1.82 -23.37
C ARG A 577 -31.95 -1.41 -24.52
N GLU A 578 -33.13 -1.98 -24.59
CA GLU A 578 -34.13 -1.67 -25.60
C GLU A 578 -34.76 -0.29 -25.35
N HIS A 579 -35.19 -0.01 -24.12
CA HIS A 579 -35.84 1.24 -23.74
C HIS A 579 -34.93 2.46 -23.97
N TYR A 580 -33.66 2.34 -23.60
CA TYR A 580 -32.67 3.40 -23.73
C TYR A 580 -31.81 3.30 -25.02
N ALA A 581 -32.23 2.52 -26.01
CA ALA A 581 -31.50 2.31 -27.27
C ALA A 581 -31.25 3.60 -28.07
N SER A 582 -32.15 4.60 -27.92
CA SER A 582 -32.05 5.90 -28.59
C SER A 582 -31.06 6.88 -27.93
N ARG A 583 -30.59 6.60 -26.71
CA ARG A 583 -29.61 7.43 -26.03
C ARG A 583 -28.23 7.28 -26.67
N PRO A 584 -27.42 8.35 -26.74
CA PRO A 584 -26.09 8.30 -27.32
C PRO A 584 -25.22 7.32 -26.54
N ARG A 585 -24.70 6.31 -27.24
CA ARG A 585 -23.77 5.33 -26.69
C ARG A 585 -22.34 5.79 -26.84
N GLY A 586 -21.59 5.82 -25.74
CA GLY A 586 -20.16 6.12 -25.76
C GLY A 586 -19.36 4.95 -26.39
N GLU A 587 -18.27 5.25 -27.04
CA GLU A 587 -17.39 4.25 -27.69
C GLU A 587 -16.83 3.21 -26.72
N TYR A 588 -16.72 3.57 -25.41
CA TYR A 588 -16.10 2.72 -24.38
C TYR A 588 -17.02 2.47 -23.16
N SER A 589 -17.97 3.37 -22.90
CA SER A 589 -18.95 3.20 -21.82
C SER A 589 -20.19 4.02 -22.10
N THR A 590 -21.35 3.49 -21.70
CA THR A 590 -22.64 4.19 -21.70
C THR A 590 -23.12 4.26 -20.27
N HIS A 591 -23.44 5.48 -19.79
CA HIS A 591 -23.94 5.71 -18.43
C HIS A 591 -25.26 6.46 -18.49
N ILE A 592 -26.29 5.90 -17.88
CA ILE A 592 -27.66 6.47 -17.85
C ILE A 592 -28.08 6.56 -16.39
N ASP A 593 -28.18 7.81 -15.85
CA ASP A 593 -28.40 8.11 -14.42
C ASP A 593 -29.83 8.57 -14.11
N ASP A 594 -30.75 8.50 -15.06
CA ASP A 594 -32.11 8.99 -14.92
C ASP A 594 -33.16 7.89 -15.17
N VAL A 595 -32.78 6.62 -14.89
CA VAL A 595 -33.69 5.47 -15.01
C VAL A 595 -34.82 5.57 -13.98
N ASP A 596 -36.04 5.29 -14.42
CA ASP A 596 -37.19 5.28 -13.51
C ASP A 596 -37.06 4.11 -12.52
N PRO A 597 -37.24 4.35 -11.20
CA PRO A 597 -37.16 3.28 -10.19
C PRO A 597 -38.11 2.10 -10.44
N SER A 598 -39.20 2.31 -11.12
CA SER A 598 -40.17 1.24 -11.48
C SER A 598 -39.60 0.27 -12.53
N GLU A 599 -38.73 0.76 -13.41
CA GLU A 599 -38.06 -0.06 -14.44
C GLU A 599 -36.92 -0.91 -13.87
N MET A 600 -36.37 -0.53 -12.73
CA MET A 600 -35.27 -1.19 -12.03
C MET A 600 -35.75 -2.24 -11.00
N ARG A 601 -36.96 -2.78 -11.20
CA ARG A 601 -37.56 -3.76 -10.29
C ARG A 601 -37.82 -5.11 -10.96
N ILE A 602 -37.55 -6.16 -10.20
CA ILE A 602 -37.91 -7.53 -10.55
C ILE A 602 -38.71 -8.12 -9.39
N VAL A 603 -39.97 -8.49 -9.64
CA VAL A 603 -40.82 -9.16 -8.65
C VAL A 603 -40.76 -10.67 -8.91
N THR A 604 -40.42 -11.43 -7.87
CA THR A 604 -40.34 -12.88 -7.96
C THR A 604 -41.71 -13.55 -7.75
N LYS A 605 -41.85 -14.80 -8.16
CA LYS A 605 -43.10 -15.56 -8.02
C LYS A 605 -43.53 -15.74 -6.56
N ASP A 606 -42.58 -15.69 -5.63
CA ASP A 606 -42.79 -15.84 -4.20
C ASP A 606 -43.13 -14.52 -3.50
N GLY A 607 -43.38 -13.45 -4.29
CA GLY A 607 -43.74 -12.14 -3.77
C GLY A 607 -42.55 -11.26 -3.33
N GLY A 608 -41.33 -11.78 -3.37
CA GLY A 608 -40.12 -10.99 -3.14
C GLY A 608 -39.86 -9.99 -4.29
N CYS A 609 -39.14 -8.92 -4.02
CA CYS A 609 -38.77 -7.94 -5.04
C CYS A 609 -37.30 -7.56 -4.93
N LEU A 610 -36.61 -7.58 -6.06
CA LEU A 610 -35.28 -7.00 -6.22
C LEU A 610 -35.46 -5.59 -6.78
N ALA A 611 -35.17 -4.56 -5.98
CA ALA A 611 -35.22 -3.15 -6.36
C ALA A 611 -33.79 -2.63 -6.52
N LEU A 612 -33.36 -2.50 -7.76
CA LEU A 612 -31.99 -2.10 -8.08
C LEU A 612 -31.84 -0.58 -8.12
N THR A 613 -30.71 -0.12 -7.60
CA THR A 613 -30.28 1.30 -7.73
C THR A 613 -29.31 1.48 -8.89
N SER A 614 -28.56 0.43 -9.22
CA SER A 614 -27.69 0.42 -10.41
C SER A 614 -27.46 -0.99 -10.97
N VAL A 615 -27.29 -1.04 -12.28
CA VAL A 615 -26.89 -2.23 -13.05
C VAL A 615 -25.75 -1.84 -13.97
N SER A 616 -24.63 -2.54 -13.91
CA SER A 616 -23.46 -2.28 -14.77
C SER A 616 -22.97 -3.60 -15.37
N PHE A 617 -22.74 -3.65 -16.67
CA PHE A 617 -22.28 -4.85 -17.38
C PHE A 617 -21.40 -4.49 -18.57
N GLN A 618 -20.59 -5.44 -19.01
CA GLN A 618 -19.84 -5.32 -20.26
C GLN A 618 -20.65 -5.96 -21.39
N VAL A 619 -20.52 -5.41 -22.60
CA VAL A 619 -21.14 -5.96 -23.81
C VAL A 619 -20.03 -6.49 -24.71
N SER A 620 -20.00 -7.78 -24.92
CA SER A 620 -19.08 -8.44 -25.85
C SER A 620 -19.87 -8.98 -27.05
N GLY A 621 -19.72 -8.32 -28.19
CA GLY A 621 -20.63 -8.52 -29.31
C GLY A 621 -22.03 -7.99 -28.96
N ASP A 622 -23.03 -8.87 -28.89
CA ASP A 622 -24.41 -8.50 -28.51
C ASP A 622 -24.84 -9.06 -27.13
N ARG A 623 -23.94 -9.75 -26.45
CA ARG A 623 -24.22 -10.41 -25.16
C ARG A 623 -23.67 -9.62 -24.00
N PRO A 624 -24.50 -9.34 -22.96
CA PRO A 624 -24.00 -8.81 -21.70
C PRO A 624 -23.18 -9.87 -20.96
N CYS A 625 -22.08 -9.45 -20.34
CA CYS A 625 -21.19 -10.27 -19.52
C CYS A 625 -20.63 -9.41 -18.38
N ASP A 626 -20.00 -10.03 -17.38
CA ASP A 626 -19.40 -9.34 -16.23
C ASP A 626 -20.37 -8.29 -15.63
N ALA A 627 -21.58 -8.73 -15.28
CA ALA A 627 -22.64 -7.86 -14.79
C ALA A 627 -22.59 -7.72 -13.26
N TYR A 628 -22.80 -6.49 -12.79
CA TYR A 628 -22.86 -6.13 -11.37
C TYR A 628 -24.16 -5.39 -11.08
N VAL A 629 -24.79 -5.70 -9.96
CA VAL A 629 -26.02 -5.07 -9.50
C VAL A 629 -25.87 -4.55 -8.08
N ALA A 630 -26.49 -3.40 -7.78
CA ALA A 630 -26.62 -2.87 -6.44
C ALA A 630 -28.04 -2.37 -6.19
N GLY A 631 -28.53 -2.45 -4.95
CA GLY A 631 -29.90 -2.06 -4.62
C GLY A 631 -30.40 -2.62 -3.31
N TYR A 632 -31.63 -3.13 -3.31
CA TYR A 632 -32.30 -3.68 -2.13
C TYR A 632 -33.08 -4.93 -2.49
N VAL A 633 -33.06 -5.90 -1.59
CA VAL A 633 -33.95 -7.07 -1.62
C VAL A 633 -35.09 -6.80 -0.65
N LEU A 634 -36.31 -6.85 -1.15
CA LEU A 634 -37.56 -6.62 -0.43
C LEU A 634 -38.29 -7.95 -0.29
N ILE A 635 -38.69 -8.31 0.92
CA ILE A 635 -39.38 -9.58 1.23
C ILE A 635 -40.73 -9.27 1.90
N PRO A 636 -41.81 -9.96 1.48
CA PRO A 636 -43.15 -9.76 2.00
C PRO A 636 -43.26 -9.88 3.51
#